data_8d57a0ba2bc0d001022a00dc3f879ae6
#
_entry.id   8d57a0ba2bc0d001022a00dc3f879ae6
#
_cell.length_a   1.000
_cell.length_b   1.000
_cell.length_c   1.000
_cell.angle_alpha   90.00
_cell.angle_beta   90.00
_cell.angle_gamma   90.00
#
_symmetry.space_group_name_H-M   'P 1'
#
loop_
_entity.id
_entity.type
_entity.pdbx_description
1 polymer ?
#
loop_
_entity_poly.entity_id
_entity_poly.type
_entity_poly.pdbx_seq_one_letter_code
_entity_poly.pdbx_strand_id
1 'polypeptide(L)'
;MTNVYENEQSERILVYYADVPTSSTQLGVNEVGDAIVNMERYHLHDAVIITARQLSPPAVKHINGLVAYNIQIFLEEEMAYDPTQHFLVPKHIPLSKQEQREFLENKDISIDDMPVILSNDIIIKNLGIRSGRIVRIERNNMFETMIIKSVSYKVVKDSE
;
A
#
# COMPACT_ATOMS: atom_id res chain seq x y z
N MET A 1 -19.69 -2.09 6.94
CA MET A 1 -20.28 -1.73 5.63
C MET A 1 -19.36 -2.20 4.52
N THR A 2 -19.90 -2.80 3.44
CA THR A 2 -19.10 -3.45 2.38
C THR A 2 -19.48 -2.86 1.03
N ASN A 3 -18.50 -2.42 0.26
CA ASN A 3 -18.67 -1.94 -1.10
C ASN A 3 -17.68 -2.64 -2.03
N VAL A 4 -18.08 -2.93 -3.27
CA VAL A 4 -17.19 -3.45 -4.31
C VAL A 4 -17.04 -2.36 -5.37
N TYR A 5 -15.79 -2.04 -5.69
CA TYR A 5 -15.45 -1.08 -6.72
C TYR A 5 -14.78 -1.80 -7.89
N GLU A 6 -15.02 -1.31 -9.09
CA GLU A 6 -14.42 -1.83 -10.33
C GLU A 6 -13.77 -0.67 -11.08
N ASN A 7 -12.57 -0.90 -11.61
CA ASN A 7 -11.87 0.08 -12.43
C ASN A 7 -12.19 -0.11 -13.92
N GLU A 8 -11.67 0.79 -14.77
CA GLU A 8 -11.84 0.74 -16.24
C GLU A 8 -11.28 -0.55 -16.89
N GLN A 9 -10.39 -1.27 -16.18
CA GLN A 9 -9.75 -2.51 -16.61
C GLN A 9 -10.47 -3.75 -16.11
N SER A 10 -11.67 -3.58 -15.52
CA SER A 10 -12.49 -4.65 -14.90
C SER A 10 -11.80 -5.36 -13.72
N GLU A 11 -10.81 -4.72 -13.12
CA GLU A 11 -10.28 -5.19 -11.83
C GLU A 11 -11.19 -4.71 -10.70
N ARG A 12 -11.55 -5.63 -9.81
CA ARG A 12 -12.48 -5.37 -8.70
C ARG A 12 -11.76 -5.45 -7.38
N ILE A 13 -12.11 -4.54 -6.49
CA ILE A 13 -11.58 -4.47 -5.12
C ILE A 13 -12.72 -4.36 -4.12
N LEU A 14 -12.59 -5.05 -3.00
CA LEU A 14 -13.49 -4.91 -1.86
C LEU A 14 -13.03 -3.75 -0.99
N VAL A 15 -13.93 -2.84 -0.64
CA VAL A 15 -13.72 -1.84 0.41
C VAL A 15 -14.63 -2.18 1.58
N TYR A 16 -14.02 -2.54 2.69
CA TYR A 16 -14.70 -2.95 3.91
C TYR A 16 -14.46 -1.93 5.03
N TYR A 17 -15.54 -1.31 5.48
CA TYR A 17 -15.50 -0.45 6.67
C TYR A 17 -15.74 -1.32 7.90
N ALA A 18 -14.68 -1.53 8.67
CA ALA A 18 -14.75 -2.31 9.91
C ALA A 18 -15.35 -1.47 11.02
N ASP A 19 -16.52 -1.87 11.50
CA ASP A 19 -17.15 -1.27 12.67
C ASP A 19 -16.52 -1.88 13.92
N VAL A 20 -15.78 -1.06 14.66
CA VAL A 20 -15.13 -1.50 15.90
C VAL A 20 -16.01 -1.09 17.08
N PRO A 21 -16.46 -2.05 17.91
CA PRO A 21 -17.26 -1.73 19.08
C PRO A 21 -16.57 -0.67 19.96
N THR A 22 -17.36 0.25 20.49
CA THR A 22 -16.85 1.35 21.34
C THR A 22 -16.08 0.87 22.57
N SER A 23 -16.34 -0.36 23.01
CA SER A 23 -15.65 -1.04 24.11
C SER A 23 -14.26 -1.58 23.72
N SER A 24 -13.98 -1.76 22.43
CA SER A 24 -12.70 -2.29 21.95
C SER A 24 -11.72 -1.17 21.63
N THR A 25 -10.46 -1.35 22.00
CA THR A 25 -9.37 -0.41 21.71
C THR A 25 -8.67 -0.71 20.38
N GLN A 26 -8.86 -1.92 19.84
CA GLN A 26 -8.21 -2.43 18.64
C GLN A 26 -9.18 -3.25 17.78
N LEU A 27 -8.89 -3.33 16.48
CA LEU A 27 -9.58 -4.22 15.55
C LEU A 27 -9.10 -5.67 15.79
N GLY A 28 -10.04 -6.56 16.03
CA GLY A 28 -9.77 -7.98 16.33
C GLY A 28 -9.68 -8.86 15.08
N VAL A 29 -9.45 -10.16 15.32
CA VAL A 29 -9.41 -11.19 14.25
C VAL A 29 -10.79 -11.43 13.65
N ASN A 30 -11.87 -11.29 14.45
CA ASN A 30 -13.23 -11.56 13.99
C ASN A 30 -13.66 -10.57 12.90
N GLU A 31 -13.39 -9.28 13.11
CA GLU A 31 -13.74 -8.22 12.16
C GLU A 31 -12.94 -8.35 10.86
N VAL A 32 -11.70 -8.82 10.93
CA VAL A 32 -10.90 -9.19 9.75
C VAL A 32 -11.51 -10.42 9.07
N GLY A 33 -11.96 -11.41 9.85
CA GLY A 33 -12.66 -12.61 9.35
C GLY A 33 -13.91 -12.24 8.54
N ASP A 34 -14.70 -11.29 9.00
CA ASP A 34 -15.88 -10.80 8.28
C ASP A 34 -15.52 -10.19 6.91
N ALA A 35 -14.40 -9.47 6.82
CA ALA A 35 -13.91 -8.96 5.54
C ALA A 35 -13.53 -10.10 4.59
N ILE A 36 -12.86 -11.14 5.09
CA ILE A 36 -12.46 -12.32 4.30
C ILE A 36 -13.68 -13.07 3.78
N VAL A 37 -14.69 -13.29 4.61
CA VAL A 37 -15.96 -13.92 4.20
C VAL A 37 -16.61 -13.13 3.06
N ASN A 38 -16.58 -11.82 3.11
CA ASN A 38 -17.10 -10.98 2.02
C ASN A 38 -16.23 -11.10 0.75
N MET A 39 -14.89 -11.16 0.88
CA MET A 39 -14.01 -11.40 -0.27
C MET A 39 -14.31 -12.72 -0.96
N GLU A 40 -14.47 -13.79 -0.21
CA GLU A 40 -14.86 -15.11 -0.73
C GLU A 40 -16.23 -15.07 -1.42
N ARG A 41 -17.22 -14.43 -0.80
CA ARG A 41 -18.56 -14.27 -1.35
C ARG A 41 -18.60 -13.58 -2.70
N TYR A 42 -17.73 -12.59 -2.91
CA TYR A 42 -17.64 -11.83 -4.15
C TYR A 42 -16.54 -12.33 -5.10
N HIS A 43 -15.83 -13.42 -4.73
CA HIS A 43 -14.71 -13.98 -5.48
C HIS A 43 -13.62 -12.93 -5.76
N LEU A 44 -13.21 -12.20 -4.72
CA LEU A 44 -12.21 -11.13 -4.79
C LEU A 44 -10.94 -11.53 -4.04
N HIS A 45 -9.79 -11.11 -4.57
CA HIS A 45 -8.48 -11.34 -3.96
C HIS A 45 -7.85 -10.06 -3.39
N ASP A 46 -8.35 -8.90 -3.80
CA ASP A 46 -7.86 -7.59 -3.37
C ASP A 46 -8.91 -6.91 -2.48
N ALA A 47 -8.49 -6.43 -1.30
CA ALA A 47 -9.35 -5.70 -0.39
C ALA A 47 -8.64 -4.54 0.31
N VAL A 48 -9.41 -3.52 0.61
CA VAL A 48 -9.04 -2.42 1.52
C VAL A 48 -9.96 -2.49 2.73
N ILE A 49 -9.38 -2.60 3.91
CA ILE A 49 -10.10 -2.52 5.19
C ILE A 49 -9.84 -1.12 5.77
N ILE A 50 -10.90 -0.38 5.99
CA ILE A 50 -10.87 0.94 6.62
C ILE A 50 -11.39 0.79 8.05
N THR A 51 -10.62 1.28 9.02
CA THR A 51 -10.92 1.14 10.43
C THR A 51 -10.58 2.40 11.22
N ALA A 52 -11.36 2.70 12.25
CA ALA A 52 -11.09 3.80 13.17
C ALA A 52 -9.96 3.48 14.18
N ARG A 53 -9.53 2.23 14.29
CA ARG A 53 -8.58 1.77 15.32
C ARG A 53 -7.51 0.85 14.73
N GLN A 54 -6.34 0.85 15.37
CA GLN A 54 -5.24 -0.04 14.98
C GLN A 54 -5.61 -1.51 15.16
N LEU A 55 -4.98 -2.38 14.38
CA LEU A 55 -5.14 -3.81 14.50
C LEU A 55 -4.48 -4.35 15.77
N SER A 56 -5.09 -5.38 16.33
CA SER A 56 -4.46 -6.19 17.35
C SER A 56 -3.32 -7.05 16.76
N PRO A 57 -2.26 -7.36 17.52
CA PRO A 57 -1.17 -8.22 17.03
C PRO A 57 -1.62 -9.58 16.47
N PRO A 58 -2.64 -10.26 17.05
CA PRO A 58 -3.19 -11.46 16.45
C PRO A 58 -3.85 -11.23 15.08
N ALA A 59 -4.54 -10.09 14.90
CA ALA A 59 -5.17 -9.75 13.63
C ALA A 59 -4.13 -9.49 12.53
N VAL A 60 -3.03 -8.80 12.87
CA VAL A 60 -1.90 -8.59 11.95
C VAL A 60 -1.30 -9.94 11.52
N LYS A 61 -1.03 -10.85 12.47
CA LYS A 61 -0.51 -12.19 12.16
C LYS A 61 -1.48 -12.99 11.27
N HIS A 62 -2.77 -12.86 11.52
CA HIS A 62 -3.79 -13.54 10.71
C HIS A 62 -3.75 -13.07 9.26
N ILE A 63 -3.72 -11.76 9.03
CA ILE A 63 -3.65 -11.17 7.67
C ILE A 63 -2.36 -11.57 6.96
N ASN A 64 -1.21 -11.47 7.63
CA ASN A 64 0.08 -11.86 7.06
C ASN A 64 0.16 -13.35 6.69
N GLY A 65 -0.64 -14.19 7.31
CA GLY A 65 -0.79 -15.61 6.97
C GLY A 65 -1.63 -15.87 5.71
N LEU A 66 -2.36 -14.89 5.21
CA LEU A 66 -3.29 -15.02 4.09
C LEU A 66 -2.60 -14.73 2.74
N VAL A 67 -1.67 -15.57 2.34
CA VAL A 67 -0.85 -15.38 1.12
C VAL A 67 -1.69 -15.28 -0.17
N ALA A 68 -2.91 -15.85 -0.18
CA ALA A 68 -3.80 -15.84 -1.34
C ALA A 68 -4.53 -14.49 -1.54
N TYR A 69 -4.57 -13.64 -0.52
CA TYR A 69 -5.28 -12.38 -0.52
C TYR A 69 -4.32 -11.20 -0.39
N ASN A 70 -4.65 -10.11 -1.06
CA ASN A 70 -3.94 -8.85 -0.93
C ASN A 70 -4.82 -7.88 -0.14
N ILE A 71 -4.60 -7.80 1.16
CA ILE A 71 -5.39 -7.00 2.07
C ILE A 71 -4.56 -5.79 2.52
N GLN A 72 -5.03 -4.60 2.20
CA GLN A 72 -4.47 -3.35 2.71
C GLN A 72 -5.37 -2.78 3.80
N ILE A 73 -4.75 -2.19 4.81
CA ILE A 73 -5.47 -1.63 5.95
C ILE A 73 -5.16 -0.15 6.06
N PHE A 74 -6.21 0.64 6.14
CA PHE A 74 -6.13 2.08 6.37
C PHE A 74 -6.86 2.47 7.64
N LEU A 75 -6.26 3.37 8.39
CA LEU A 75 -6.98 4.09 9.42
C LEU A 75 -7.85 5.17 8.77
N GLU A 76 -9.02 5.46 9.35
CA GLU A 76 -9.90 6.51 8.86
C GLU A 76 -9.18 7.87 8.74
N GLU A 77 -8.30 8.18 9.70
CA GLU A 77 -7.47 9.38 9.69
C GLU A 77 -6.46 9.42 8.53
N GLU A 78 -5.95 8.27 8.07
CA GLU A 78 -5.07 8.18 6.91
C GLU A 78 -5.82 8.47 5.60
N MET A 79 -7.14 8.27 5.59
CA MET A 79 -8.00 8.53 4.43
C MET A 79 -8.56 9.96 4.39
N ALA A 80 -8.32 10.76 5.44
CA ALA A 80 -8.86 12.11 5.54
C ALA A 80 -8.27 13.08 4.51
N TYR A 81 -7.10 12.80 3.97
CA TYR A 81 -6.45 13.58 2.91
C TYR A 81 -5.60 12.68 2.01
N ASP A 82 -5.39 13.11 0.77
CA ASP A 82 -4.48 12.45 -0.17
C ASP A 82 -3.05 12.99 0.03
N PRO A 83 -2.14 12.24 0.64
CA PRO A 83 -0.78 12.70 0.88
C PRO A 83 0.02 12.90 -0.41
N THR A 84 -0.39 12.29 -1.53
CA THR A 84 0.30 12.42 -2.81
C THR A 84 0.14 13.80 -3.43
N GLN A 85 -0.90 14.55 -3.02
CA GLN A 85 -1.18 15.91 -3.49
C GLN A 85 -0.39 16.99 -2.73
N HIS A 86 0.30 16.61 -1.66
CA HIS A 86 1.04 17.59 -0.88
C HIS A 86 2.33 18.01 -1.61
N PHE A 87 2.59 19.31 -1.73
CA PHE A 87 3.70 19.86 -2.54
C PHE A 87 5.12 19.42 -2.09
N LEU A 88 5.30 19.06 -0.82
CA LEU A 88 6.56 18.52 -0.30
C LEU A 88 6.74 17.03 -0.56
N VAL A 89 5.68 16.32 -0.93
CA VAL A 89 5.76 14.89 -1.20
C VAL A 89 6.29 14.67 -2.62
N PRO A 90 7.43 13.99 -2.77
CA PRO A 90 7.98 13.71 -4.08
C PRO A 90 7.08 12.76 -4.86
N LYS A 91 7.11 12.87 -6.18
CA LYS A 91 6.36 11.98 -7.05
C LYS A 91 6.94 10.57 -6.99
N HIS A 92 6.09 9.60 -6.64
CA HIS A 92 6.42 8.18 -6.61
C HIS A 92 5.80 7.49 -7.82
N ILE A 93 6.62 6.84 -8.63
CA ILE A 93 6.21 6.19 -9.88
C ILE A 93 6.67 4.73 -9.83
N PRO A 94 5.73 3.76 -9.74
CA PRO A 94 6.10 2.35 -9.79
C PRO A 94 6.58 1.99 -11.21
N LEU A 95 7.72 1.33 -11.31
CA LEU A 95 8.20 0.82 -12.59
C LEU A 95 7.34 -0.36 -13.04
N SER A 96 7.07 -0.47 -14.34
CA SER A 96 6.50 -1.68 -14.93
C SER A 96 7.46 -2.87 -14.74
N LYS A 97 6.97 -4.10 -14.90
CA LYS A 97 7.84 -5.30 -14.79
C LYS A 97 8.97 -5.31 -15.82
N GLN A 98 8.73 -4.71 -16.98
CA GLN A 98 9.75 -4.59 -18.04
C GLN A 98 10.80 -3.55 -17.67
N GLU A 99 10.38 -2.33 -17.30
CA GLU A 99 11.27 -1.26 -16.85
C GLU A 99 12.13 -1.67 -15.66
N GLN A 100 11.57 -2.45 -14.73
CA GLN A 100 12.29 -2.96 -13.57
C GLN A 100 13.43 -3.91 -13.99
N ARG A 101 13.19 -4.81 -14.92
CA ARG A 101 14.23 -5.71 -15.48
C ARG A 101 15.31 -4.91 -16.19
N GLU A 102 14.93 -4.04 -17.10
CA GLU A 102 15.86 -3.19 -17.85
C GLU A 102 16.71 -2.30 -16.93
N PHE A 103 16.09 -1.78 -15.84
CA PHE A 103 16.80 -0.98 -14.86
C PHE A 103 17.89 -1.79 -14.11
N LEU A 104 17.56 -2.99 -13.63
CA LEU A 104 18.50 -3.85 -12.91
C LEU A 104 19.66 -4.32 -13.82
N GLU A 105 19.35 -4.72 -15.06
CA GLU A 105 20.33 -5.12 -16.07
C GLU A 105 21.26 -3.97 -16.44
N ASN A 106 20.72 -2.77 -16.72
CA ASN A 106 21.52 -1.60 -17.10
C ASN A 106 22.43 -1.10 -15.98
N LYS A 107 22.05 -1.34 -14.72
CA LYS A 107 22.85 -0.93 -13.55
C LYS A 107 23.76 -2.03 -13.03
N ASP A 108 23.62 -3.25 -13.52
CA ASP A 108 24.31 -4.45 -13.03
C ASP A 108 24.23 -4.59 -11.50
N ILE A 109 23.00 -4.43 -10.98
CA ILE A 109 22.70 -4.51 -9.54
C ILE A 109 21.61 -5.54 -9.27
N SER A 110 21.68 -6.19 -8.11
CA SER A 110 20.61 -7.03 -7.60
C SER A 110 19.51 -6.19 -6.93
N ILE A 111 18.28 -6.69 -6.96
CA ILE A 111 17.15 -6.06 -6.25
C ILE A 111 17.40 -6.00 -4.73
N ASP A 112 18.19 -6.93 -4.18
CA ASP A 112 18.52 -6.97 -2.76
C ASP A 112 19.54 -5.91 -2.33
N ASP A 113 20.32 -5.39 -3.27
CA ASP A 113 21.29 -4.32 -3.03
C ASP A 113 20.65 -2.92 -3.08
N MET A 114 19.37 -2.85 -3.45
CA MET A 114 18.68 -1.57 -3.60
C MET A 114 18.26 -0.98 -2.25
N PRO A 115 18.24 0.37 -2.15
CA PRO A 115 17.62 1.05 -1.02
C PRO A 115 16.15 0.65 -0.87
N VAL A 116 15.72 0.44 0.38
CA VAL A 116 14.38 -0.06 0.71
C VAL A 116 13.43 1.10 1.02
N ILE A 117 12.15 0.92 0.66
CA ILE A 117 11.00 1.63 1.19
C ILE A 117 10.00 0.59 1.69
N LEU A 118 9.39 0.83 2.85
CA LEU A 118 8.49 -0.15 3.45
C LEU A 118 7.11 -0.13 2.80
N SER A 119 6.47 -1.30 2.74
CA SER A 119 5.10 -1.45 2.20
C SER A 119 4.05 -0.69 3.02
N ASN A 120 4.33 -0.42 4.31
CA ASN A 120 3.47 0.38 5.18
C ASN A 120 3.73 1.91 5.09
N ASP A 121 4.66 2.36 4.24
CA ASP A 121 4.79 3.79 3.94
C ASP A 121 3.48 4.32 3.36
N ILE A 122 3.02 5.48 3.85
CA ILE A 122 1.70 6.03 3.49
C ILE A 122 1.54 6.27 1.99
N ILE A 123 2.61 6.66 1.30
CA ILE A 123 2.57 6.90 -0.16
C ILE A 123 2.50 5.57 -0.91
N ILE A 124 3.28 4.57 -0.47
CA ILE A 124 3.27 3.23 -1.06
C ILE A 124 1.90 2.57 -0.90
N LYS A 125 1.29 2.69 0.29
CA LYS A 125 -0.08 2.22 0.58
C LYS A 125 -1.10 2.92 -0.32
N ASN A 126 -1.09 4.26 -0.39
CA ASN A 126 -2.02 5.05 -1.20
C ASN A 126 -1.95 4.70 -2.70
N LEU A 127 -0.74 4.42 -3.19
CA LEU A 127 -0.53 4.05 -4.59
C LEU A 127 -0.77 2.55 -4.86
N GLY A 128 -1.09 1.75 -3.84
CA GLY A 128 -1.33 0.31 -3.97
C GLY A 128 -0.10 -0.47 -4.45
N ILE A 129 1.12 0.01 -4.15
CA ILE A 129 2.35 -0.59 -4.66
C ILE A 129 2.72 -1.79 -3.80
N ARG A 130 2.78 -2.97 -4.43
CA ARG A 130 3.08 -4.24 -3.76
C ARG A 130 4.58 -4.40 -3.49
N SER A 131 4.91 -5.22 -2.48
CA SER A 131 6.28 -5.67 -2.21
C SER A 131 6.96 -6.28 -3.44
N GLY A 132 8.26 -6.10 -3.56
CA GLY A 132 9.07 -6.51 -4.72
C GLY A 132 9.03 -5.55 -5.92
N ARG A 133 8.28 -4.46 -5.85
CA ARG A 133 8.25 -3.44 -6.92
C ARG A 133 9.31 -2.38 -6.68
N ILE A 134 9.91 -1.91 -7.78
CA ILE A 134 10.83 -0.76 -7.75
C ILE A 134 10.03 0.52 -8.00
N VAL A 135 10.26 1.52 -7.17
CA VAL A 135 9.63 2.83 -7.25
C VAL A 135 10.68 3.88 -7.58
N ARG A 136 10.41 4.66 -8.62
CA ARG A 136 11.17 5.86 -8.97
C ARG A 136 10.60 7.05 -8.20
N ILE A 137 11.45 7.74 -7.45
CA ILE A 137 11.07 8.89 -6.62
C ILE A 137 11.72 10.14 -7.22
N GLU A 138 10.90 11.06 -7.71
CA GLU A 138 11.31 12.31 -8.32
C GLU A 138 11.14 13.46 -7.33
N ARG A 139 12.24 14.10 -6.96
CA ARG A 139 12.25 15.23 -6.02
C ARG A 139 12.65 16.51 -6.74
N ASN A 140 11.92 17.57 -6.47
CA ASN A 140 12.27 18.92 -6.85
C ASN A 140 12.84 19.63 -5.61
N ASN A 141 14.16 19.75 -5.53
CA ASN A 141 14.81 20.49 -4.45
C ASN A 141 14.92 21.95 -4.86
N MET A 142 14.26 22.84 -4.12
CA MET A 142 14.48 24.28 -4.28
C MET A 142 15.73 24.68 -3.53
N PHE A 143 16.71 25.16 -4.26
CA PHE A 143 17.93 25.76 -3.70
C PHE A 143 17.98 27.22 -4.14
N GLU A 144 17.68 28.15 -3.21
CA GLU A 144 17.58 29.60 -3.49
C GLU A 144 16.68 29.91 -4.70
N THR A 145 17.28 30.14 -5.88
CA THR A 145 16.57 30.43 -7.12
C THR A 145 16.60 29.28 -8.14
N MET A 146 17.20 28.15 -7.79
CA MET A 146 17.36 27.00 -8.70
C MET A 146 16.53 25.80 -8.24
N ILE A 147 15.85 25.16 -9.20
CA ILE A 147 15.17 23.87 -8.98
C ILE A 147 16.12 22.77 -9.43
N ILE A 148 16.63 22.00 -8.47
CA ILE A 148 17.45 20.82 -8.74
C ILE A 148 16.53 19.58 -8.70
N LYS A 149 16.39 18.92 -9.84
CA LYS A 149 15.66 17.64 -9.92
C LYS A 149 16.60 16.51 -9.51
N SER A 150 16.18 15.71 -8.56
CA SER A 150 16.87 14.47 -8.19
C SER A 150 15.94 13.27 -8.37
N VAL A 151 16.49 12.16 -8.83
CA VAL A 151 15.77 10.90 -9.02
C VAL A 151 16.46 9.83 -8.17
N SER A 152 15.67 9.12 -7.40
CA SER A 152 16.13 7.96 -6.63
C SER A 152 15.23 6.76 -6.89
N TYR A 153 15.79 5.56 -6.72
CA TYR A 153 15.06 4.31 -6.90
C TYR A 153 15.11 3.52 -5.60
N LYS A 154 13.97 2.96 -5.22
CA LYS A 154 13.85 2.12 -4.02
C LYS A 154 13.02 0.88 -4.32
N VAL A 155 13.34 -0.23 -3.67
CA VAL A 155 12.51 -1.43 -3.70
C VAL A 155 11.55 -1.43 -2.53
N VAL A 156 10.30 -1.81 -2.78
CA VAL A 156 9.30 -1.99 -1.72
C VAL A 156 9.55 -3.33 -1.04
N LYS A 157 9.72 -3.33 0.27
CA LYS A 157 9.79 -4.55 1.10
C LYS A 157 8.73 -4.50 2.20
N ASP A 158 8.28 -5.67 2.63
CA ASP A 158 7.32 -5.76 3.73
C ASP A 158 7.97 -5.30 5.04
N SER A 159 7.16 -4.68 5.90
CA SER A 159 7.55 -4.40 7.29
C SER A 159 7.54 -5.72 8.06
N GLU A 160 8.62 -6.03 8.76
CA GLU A 160 8.70 -7.17 9.69
C GLU A 160 7.66 -7.08 10.82
#